data_b9dae624ccb35371006c7776c7d155cc
#
_entry.id   b9dae624ccb35371006c7776c7d155cc
#
_cell.length_a   1.000
_cell.length_b   1.000
_cell.length_c   1.000
_cell.angle_alpha   90.00
_cell.angle_beta   90.00
_cell.angle_gamma   90.00
#
_symmetry.space_group_name_H-M   'P 1'
#
loop_
_entity.id
_entity.type
_entity.pdbx_description
1 polymer ?
#
loop_
_entity_poly.entity_id
_entity_poly.type
_entity_poly.pdbx_seq_one_letter_code
_entity_poly.pdbx_strand_id
1 'polypeptide(L)'
;GVETIYKPGKKLFILMKKIILLILSYLLISFNTYVFSAEDKNKSLLEIGVLAPFSGELKDLGEEILYSVNLALHDLGKPNIKIFPEDSGSQNEKIVEACEKFRNDKIKIVIGPVQSKQTNKLYDCDEIIFLSLSNMNSNINKNIIMLGINLESQLLSIRNFIETKKRNKTLILFPKNVYTKHIEKNISQINFANSKIFKYDQDPEKLTKQIERLTNYKQRKINLESRIKKLEGSDQPKDLRELKNLKQKYTLGKINFDSIIILDFGDSLKSVLTSLAYTDIS
;
A
#
# COMPACT_ATOMS: atom_id res chain seq x y z
N GLY A 1 -84.59 45.47 -47.14
CA GLY A 1 -83.25 45.72 -46.70
C GLY A 1 -82.88 44.82 -45.55
N VAL A 2 -82.00 43.92 -45.76
CA VAL A 2 -81.38 43.11 -44.65
C VAL A 2 -79.90 43.49 -44.64
N GLU A 3 -79.48 44.18 -43.62
CA GLU A 3 -78.13 44.53 -43.36
C GLU A 3 -77.40 43.32 -42.78
N THR A 4 -76.41 42.76 -43.51
CA THR A 4 -75.49 41.78 -43.02
C THR A 4 -74.39 42.46 -42.25
N ILE A 5 -74.43 42.36 -40.92
CA ILE A 5 -73.35 42.84 -40.03
C ILE A 5 -72.11 41.87 -40.16
N TYR A 6 -71.14 42.35 -40.85
CA TYR A 6 -69.82 41.67 -40.96
C TYR A 6 -69.10 41.77 -39.59
N LYS A 7 -68.84 40.60 -38.92
CA LYS A 7 -68.05 40.51 -37.71
C LYS A 7 -66.59 40.14 -38.07
N PRO A 8 -65.67 41.11 -38.17
CA PRO A 8 -64.28 40.86 -38.55
C PRO A 8 -63.42 40.26 -37.41
N GLY A 9 -63.94 40.15 -36.21
CA GLY A 9 -63.13 39.78 -35.05
C GLY A 9 -62.74 38.32 -34.90
N LYS A 10 -63.52 37.36 -35.48
CA LYS A 10 -63.25 35.96 -35.27
C LYS A 10 -62.05 35.45 -36.06
N LYS A 11 -61.83 35.87 -37.27
CA LYS A 11 -60.68 35.49 -38.09
C LYS A 11 -59.33 36.05 -37.57
N LEU A 12 -59.41 37.35 -37.14
CA LEU A 12 -58.24 38.01 -36.56
C LEU A 12 -57.82 37.37 -35.25
N PHE A 13 -58.75 36.96 -34.39
CA PHE A 13 -58.53 36.30 -33.11
C PHE A 13 -57.98 34.90 -33.31
N ILE A 14 -58.39 34.14 -34.30
CA ILE A 14 -57.83 32.82 -34.65
C ILE A 14 -56.41 32.97 -35.19
N LEU A 15 -56.17 34.02 -36.01
CA LEU A 15 -54.83 34.29 -36.54
C LEU A 15 -53.85 34.69 -35.42
N MET A 16 -54.26 35.55 -34.50
CA MET A 16 -53.47 35.91 -33.30
C MET A 16 -53.17 34.72 -32.42
N LYS A 17 -54.08 33.78 -32.16
CA LYS A 17 -53.82 32.54 -31.41
C LYS A 17 -52.81 31.67 -32.11
N LYS A 18 -52.86 31.53 -33.42
CA LYS A 18 -51.87 30.76 -34.19
C LYS A 18 -50.47 31.38 -34.14
N ILE A 19 -50.40 32.72 -34.23
CA ILE A 19 -49.11 33.45 -34.12
C ILE A 19 -48.53 33.31 -32.71
N ILE A 20 -49.34 33.45 -31.65
CA ILE A 20 -48.89 33.25 -30.26
C ILE A 20 -48.41 31.81 -30.03
N LEU A 21 -49.10 30.82 -30.56
CA LEU A 21 -48.67 29.40 -30.47
C LEU A 21 -47.35 29.13 -31.20
N LEU A 22 -47.15 29.77 -32.37
CA LEU A 22 -45.88 29.68 -33.12
C LEU A 22 -44.73 30.37 -32.36
N ILE A 23 -44.95 31.51 -31.76
CA ILE A 23 -43.97 32.22 -30.96
C ILE A 23 -43.62 31.40 -29.69
N LEU A 24 -44.62 30.80 -29.03
CA LEU A 24 -44.39 29.93 -27.84
C LEU A 24 -43.61 28.65 -28.21
N SER A 25 -43.90 28.03 -29.39
CA SER A 25 -43.16 26.88 -29.87
C SER A 25 -41.74 27.25 -30.22
N TYR A 26 -41.48 28.40 -30.81
CA TYR A 26 -40.15 28.91 -31.13
C TYR A 26 -39.33 29.22 -29.85
N LEU A 27 -39.98 29.82 -28.83
CA LEU A 27 -39.39 30.03 -27.51
C LEU A 27 -39.02 28.71 -26.81
N LEU A 28 -39.89 27.69 -26.86
CA LEU A 28 -39.61 26.38 -26.30
C LEU A 28 -38.46 25.63 -27.01
N ILE A 29 -38.32 25.81 -28.31
CA ILE A 29 -37.22 25.22 -29.09
C ILE A 29 -35.90 25.97 -28.80
N SER A 30 -35.93 27.29 -28.69
CA SER A 30 -34.74 28.09 -28.36
C SER A 30 -34.26 27.87 -26.94
N PHE A 31 -35.12 27.60 -25.96
CA PHE A 31 -34.73 27.24 -24.60
C PHE A 31 -34.01 25.89 -24.54
N ASN A 32 -34.39 24.91 -25.36
CA ASN A 32 -33.70 23.60 -25.40
C ASN A 32 -32.31 23.67 -26.02
N THR A 33 -32.02 24.63 -26.89
CA THR A 33 -30.66 24.81 -27.45
C THR A 33 -29.68 25.47 -26.48
N TYR A 34 -30.16 26.26 -25.52
CA TYR A 34 -29.30 26.88 -24.51
C TYR A 34 -28.96 25.96 -23.34
N VAL A 35 -29.75 24.93 -23.07
CA VAL A 35 -29.48 23.96 -21.99
C VAL A 35 -28.45 22.91 -22.41
N PHE A 36 -28.20 22.68 -23.70
CA PHE A 36 -27.25 21.66 -24.21
C PHE A 36 -25.85 22.21 -24.44
N SER A 37 -25.55 23.46 -24.16
CA SER A 37 -24.24 24.08 -24.39
C SER A 37 -23.51 24.50 -23.10
N ALA A 38 -23.92 24.00 -21.94
CA ALA A 38 -23.13 24.08 -20.72
C ALA A 38 -22.26 22.81 -20.54
N GLU A 39 -21.63 22.37 -21.59
CA GLU A 39 -20.49 21.48 -21.48
C GLU A 39 -19.33 22.30 -20.91
N ASP A 40 -18.93 21.94 -19.73
CA ASP A 40 -17.93 22.54 -18.85
C ASP A 40 -16.59 22.77 -19.61
N LYS A 41 -16.51 23.83 -20.41
CA LYS A 41 -15.34 24.22 -21.21
C LYS A 41 -14.13 24.66 -20.38
N ASN A 42 -14.18 24.45 -19.04
CA ASN A 42 -13.11 24.88 -18.14
C ASN A 42 -12.54 23.73 -17.26
N LYS A 43 -12.68 22.47 -17.67
CA LYS A 43 -11.86 21.42 -17.08
C LYS A 43 -10.47 21.51 -17.67
N SER A 44 -9.57 22.21 -16.98
CA SER A 44 -8.15 22.20 -17.33
C SER A 44 -7.65 20.76 -17.43
N LEU A 45 -7.01 20.42 -18.52
CA LEU A 45 -6.34 19.13 -18.70
C LEU A 45 -5.27 19.00 -17.62
N LEU A 46 -5.39 18.00 -16.77
CA LEU A 46 -4.35 17.68 -15.80
C LEU A 46 -3.33 16.74 -16.44
N GLU A 47 -2.11 17.20 -16.56
CA GLU A 47 -1.00 16.44 -17.13
C GLU A 47 -0.13 15.87 -15.99
N ILE A 48 0.05 14.55 -15.97
CA ILE A 48 0.77 13.83 -14.93
C ILE A 48 1.87 12.99 -15.58
N GLY A 49 3.10 13.16 -15.13
CA GLY A 49 4.21 12.29 -15.52
C GLY A 49 4.18 10.97 -14.76
N VAL A 50 4.69 9.91 -15.37
CA VAL A 50 4.97 8.63 -14.72
C VAL A 50 6.42 8.28 -14.97
N LEU A 51 7.23 8.32 -13.93
CA LEU A 51 8.66 8.00 -13.97
C LEU A 51 8.88 6.62 -13.37
N ALA A 52 8.95 5.60 -14.22
CA ALA A 52 9.06 4.20 -13.82
C ALA A 52 10.10 3.44 -14.67
N PRO A 53 10.65 2.32 -14.18
CA PRO A 53 11.66 1.56 -14.91
C PRO A 53 11.00 0.76 -16.05
N PHE A 54 10.87 1.36 -17.24
CA PHE A 54 10.35 0.69 -18.43
C PHE A 54 11.42 -0.09 -19.20
N SER A 55 12.67 -0.09 -18.70
CA SER A 55 13.79 -0.88 -19.24
C SER A 55 14.64 -1.46 -18.11
N GLY A 56 15.44 -2.49 -18.45
CA GLY A 56 16.32 -3.18 -17.49
C GLY A 56 15.62 -4.21 -16.64
N GLU A 57 16.24 -4.57 -15.51
CA GLU A 57 15.82 -5.66 -14.63
C GLU A 57 14.42 -5.46 -14.00
N LEU A 58 14.02 -4.22 -13.80
CA LEU A 58 12.73 -3.87 -13.17
C LEU A 58 11.65 -3.48 -14.19
N LYS A 59 11.81 -3.85 -15.46
CA LYS A 59 10.88 -3.50 -16.54
C LYS A 59 9.44 -3.92 -16.22
N ASP A 60 9.25 -5.15 -15.77
CA ASP A 60 7.92 -5.69 -15.44
C ASP A 60 7.22 -4.84 -14.35
N LEU A 61 7.97 -4.41 -13.34
CA LEU A 61 7.46 -3.51 -12.30
C LEU A 61 7.03 -2.15 -12.89
N GLY A 62 7.79 -1.61 -13.82
CA GLY A 62 7.44 -0.36 -14.50
C GLY A 62 6.14 -0.48 -15.30
N GLU A 63 5.97 -1.57 -16.03
CA GLU A 63 4.75 -1.87 -16.79
C GLU A 63 3.54 -2.06 -15.86
N GLU A 64 3.70 -2.74 -14.73
CA GLU A 64 2.64 -2.91 -13.72
C GLU A 64 2.22 -1.56 -13.10
N ILE A 65 3.17 -0.66 -12.83
CA ILE A 65 2.87 0.70 -12.34
C ILE A 65 2.04 1.47 -13.37
N LEU A 66 2.46 1.49 -14.64
CA LEU A 66 1.73 2.18 -15.69
C LEU A 66 0.32 1.59 -15.88
N TYR A 67 0.20 0.27 -15.83
CA TYR A 67 -1.09 -0.41 -15.88
C TYR A 67 -1.99 0.01 -14.72
N SER A 68 -1.45 0.06 -13.50
CA SER A 68 -2.18 0.48 -12.29
C SER A 68 -2.66 1.93 -12.38
N VAL A 69 -1.84 2.83 -12.93
CA VAL A 69 -2.21 4.23 -13.17
C VAL A 69 -3.36 4.32 -14.18
N ASN A 70 -3.28 3.58 -15.29
CA ASN A 70 -4.34 3.56 -16.30
C ASN A 70 -5.66 2.96 -15.75
N LEU A 71 -5.57 1.91 -14.93
CA LEU A 71 -6.73 1.31 -14.27
C LEU A 71 -7.41 2.33 -13.33
N ALA A 72 -6.63 3.04 -12.53
CA ALA A 72 -7.14 4.09 -11.65
C ALA A 72 -7.83 5.22 -12.43
N LEU A 73 -7.28 5.62 -13.59
CA LEU A 73 -7.91 6.61 -14.47
C LEU A 73 -9.25 6.11 -15.01
N HIS A 74 -9.30 4.86 -15.42
CA HIS A 74 -10.52 4.22 -15.91
C HIS A 74 -11.60 4.22 -14.80
N ASP A 75 -11.25 3.81 -13.60
CA ASP A 75 -12.18 3.75 -12.45
C ASP A 75 -12.67 5.15 -12.03
N LEU A 76 -11.82 6.16 -12.14
CA LEU A 76 -12.19 7.55 -11.87
C LEU A 76 -13.15 8.14 -12.92
N GLY A 77 -13.22 7.55 -14.12
CA GLY A 77 -14.03 8.08 -15.23
C GLY A 77 -13.67 9.51 -15.59
N LYS A 78 -12.41 9.93 -15.45
CA LYS A 78 -11.93 11.31 -15.66
C LYS A 78 -11.21 11.46 -16.99
N PRO A 79 -11.85 11.91 -18.07
CA PRO A 79 -11.24 12.00 -19.39
C PRO A 79 -10.25 13.17 -19.53
N ASN A 80 -10.17 14.05 -18.56
CA ASN A 80 -9.32 15.26 -18.56
C ASN A 80 -7.99 15.09 -17.79
N ILE A 81 -7.53 13.86 -17.60
CA ILE A 81 -6.17 13.55 -17.13
C ILE A 81 -5.39 12.88 -18.26
N LYS A 82 -4.20 13.37 -18.54
CA LYS A 82 -3.29 12.80 -19.55
C LYS A 82 -2.00 12.34 -18.87
N ILE A 83 -1.55 11.14 -19.20
CA ILE A 83 -0.36 10.52 -18.62
C ILE A 83 0.81 10.62 -19.60
N PHE A 84 1.99 10.98 -19.08
CA PHE A 84 3.24 11.09 -19.78
C PHE A 84 4.25 10.13 -19.15
N PRO A 85 4.41 8.91 -19.70
CA PRO A 85 5.36 7.93 -19.18
C PRO A 85 6.79 8.25 -19.64
N GLU A 86 7.76 8.23 -18.72
CA GLU A 86 9.19 8.32 -19.00
C GLU A 86 9.94 7.18 -18.28
N ASP A 87 10.96 6.66 -18.95
CA ASP A 87 11.76 5.55 -18.45
C ASP A 87 12.81 6.02 -17.43
N SER A 88 12.66 5.58 -16.19
CA SER A 88 13.69 5.82 -15.17
C SER A 88 14.91 4.90 -15.32
N GLY A 89 14.77 3.79 -16.03
CA GLY A 89 15.83 2.79 -16.22
C GLY A 89 16.51 2.37 -14.93
N SER A 90 17.74 1.84 -15.09
CA SER A 90 18.62 1.50 -13.97
C SER A 90 19.76 2.52 -13.80
N GLN A 91 19.88 3.48 -14.72
CA GLN A 91 20.97 4.45 -14.81
C GLN A 91 20.48 5.85 -14.41
N ASN A 92 21.37 6.62 -13.78
CA ASN A 92 21.05 7.95 -13.28
C ASN A 92 20.83 8.99 -14.39
N GLU A 93 21.47 8.80 -15.54
CA GLU A 93 21.37 9.67 -16.72
C GLU A 93 19.93 9.75 -17.23
N LYS A 94 19.20 8.65 -17.24
CA LYS A 94 17.78 8.60 -17.63
C LYS A 94 16.88 9.44 -16.74
N ILE A 95 17.21 9.59 -15.47
CA ILE A 95 16.45 10.45 -14.55
C ILE A 95 16.60 11.93 -14.95
N VAL A 96 17.79 12.35 -15.32
CA VAL A 96 18.04 13.74 -15.77
C VAL A 96 17.32 14.00 -17.08
N GLU A 97 17.41 13.09 -18.06
CA GLU A 97 16.71 13.19 -19.34
C GLU A 97 15.19 13.26 -19.18
N ALA A 98 14.62 12.40 -18.32
CA ALA A 98 13.19 12.41 -18.02
C ALA A 98 12.75 13.73 -17.38
N CYS A 99 13.58 14.28 -16.50
CA CYS A 99 13.34 15.56 -15.87
C CYS A 99 13.26 16.71 -16.89
N GLU A 100 14.20 16.75 -17.84
CA GLU A 100 14.21 17.75 -18.92
C GLU A 100 12.96 17.63 -19.81
N LYS A 101 12.53 16.41 -20.14
CA LYS A 101 11.31 16.18 -20.90
C LYS A 101 10.07 16.67 -20.16
N PHE A 102 9.91 16.31 -18.88
CA PHE A 102 8.80 16.80 -18.06
C PHE A 102 8.77 18.33 -17.97
N ARG A 103 9.93 18.95 -17.87
CA ARG A 103 10.06 20.41 -17.87
C ARG A 103 9.61 21.03 -19.20
N ASN A 104 10.06 20.47 -20.33
CA ASN A 104 9.69 20.91 -21.66
C ASN A 104 8.19 20.76 -21.92
N ASP A 105 7.59 19.67 -21.44
CA ASP A 105 6.17 19.38 -21.52
C ASP A 105 5.34 20.11 -20.45
N LYS A 106 5.99 20.93 -19.59
CA LYS A 106 5.36 21.70 -18.49
C LYS A 106 4.65 20.83 -17.44
N ILE A 107 5.04 19.56 -17.31
CA ILE A 107 4.52 18.65 -16.30
C ILE A 107 4.97 19.13 -14.92
N LYS A 108 4.02 19.22 -13.98
CA LYS A 108 4.29 19.70 -12.61
C LYS A 108 4.19 18.62 -11.55
N ILE A 109 3.55 17.50 -11.86
CA ILE A 109 3.36 16.39 -10.93
C ILE A 109 3.79 15.11 -11.64
N VAL A 110 4.66 14.33 -10.99
CA VAL A 110 5.18 13.07 -11.51
C VAL A 110 5.02 11.97 -10.48
N ILE A 111 4.44 10.84 -10.86
CA ILE A 111 4.39 9.61 -10.07
C ILE A 111 5.69 8.84 -10.29
N GLY A 112 6.42 8.55 -9.22
CA GLY A 112 7.75 7.98 -9.26
C GLY A 112 8.82 8.95 -8.77
N PRO A 113 10.10 8.56 -8.79
CA PRO A 113 10.62 7.25 -9.17
C PRO A 113 10.34 6.16 -8.12
N VAL A 114 10.71 4.92 -8.47
CA VAL A 114 10.54 3.75 -7.61
C VAL A 114 11.74 3.55 -6.68
N GLN A 115 12.94 3.73 -7.19
CA GLN A 115 14.17 3.43 -6.46
C GLN A 115 14.65 4.65 -5.66
N SER A 116 14.97 4.44 -4.38
CA SER A 116 15.45 5.52 -3.49
C SER A 116 16.75 6.19 -3.97
N LYS A 117 17.65 5.43 -4.59
CA LYS A 117 18.89 6.00 -5.16
C LYS A 117 18.65 7.02 -6.28
N GLN A 118 17.50 6.90 -6.96
CA GLN A 118 17.12 7.81 -8.06
C GLN A 118 16.57 9.12 -7.54
N THR A 119 16.00 9.17 -6.34
CA THR A 119 15.47 10.40 -5.73
C THR A 119 16.55 11.46 -5.54
N ASN A 120 17.79 11.04 -5.29
CA ASN A 120 18.93 11.96 -5.13
C ASN A 120 19.31 12.72 -6.42
N LYS A 121 18.82 12.26 -7.58
CA LYS A 121 19.09 12.90 -8.88
C LYS A 121 18.01 13.90 -9.29
N LEU A 122 16.97 14.05 -8.48
CA LEU A 122 15.86 14.98 -8.74
C LEU A 122 16.09 16.38 -8.15
N TYR A 123 17.28 16.65 -7.59
CA TYR A 123 17.59 17.97 -7.01
C TYR A 123 17.51 19.11 -8.02
N ASP A 124 17.88 18.83 -9.27
CA ASP A 124 17.86 19.82 -10.35
C ASP A 124 16.47 20.01 -10.98
N CYS A 125 15.44 19.35 -10.44
CA CYS A 125 14.06 19.39 -10.93
C CYS A 125 13.11 19.96 -9.88
N ASP A 126 13.52 20.98 -9.18
CA ASP A 126 12.82 21.54 -8.02
C ASP A 126 11.45 22.15 -8.34
N GLU A 127 11.17 22.50 -9.59
CA GLU A 127 9.87 22.97 -10.06
C GLU A 127 8.82 21.88 -10.30
N ILE A 128 9.22 20.58 -10.21
CA ILE A 128 8.35 19.41 -10.38
C ILE A 128 8.17 18.72 -9.03
N ILE A 129 6.94 18.40 -8.69
CA ILE A 129 6.62 17.60 -7.50
C ILE A 129 6.63 16.12 -7.87
N PHE A 130 7.49 15.36 -7.23
CA PHE A 130 7.60 13.92 -7.41
C PHE A 130 6.88 13.16 -6.29
N LEU A 131 5.95 12.32 -6.66
CA LEU A 131 5.27 11.36 -5.77
C LEU A 131 6.04 10.04 -5.83
N SER A 132 7.14 9.97 -5.09
CA SER A 132 8.05 8.82 -5.12
C SER A 132 7.42 7.57 -4.53
N LEU A 133 7.52 6.47 -5.24
CA LEU A 133 7.07 5.14 -4.79
C LEU A 133 8.14 4.41 -3.97
N SER A 134 9.28 5.04 -3.73
CA SER A 134 10.34 4.48 -2.88
C SER A 134 9.87 4.31 -1.44
N ASN A 135 10.37 3.27 -0.80
CA ASN A 135 10.11 2.96 0.60
C ASN A 135 11.23 3.40 1.57
N MET A 136 12.24 4.11 1.09
CA MET A 136 13.38 4.55 1.90
C MET A 136 13.46 6.07 1.99
N ASN A 137 13.40 6.58 3.22
CA ASN A 137 13.52 8.02 3.55
C ASN A 137 15.01 8.39 3.69
N SER A 138 15.74 8.54 2.59
CA SER A 138 17.10 9.07 2.62
C SER A 138 17.21 10.35 1.82
N ASN A 139 17.65 11.44 2.47
CA ASN A 139 17.95 12.74 1.83
C ASN A 139 16.86 13.23 0.87
N ILE A 140 15.64 13.45 1.39
CA ILE A 140 14.50 13.87 0.58
C ILE A 140 14.58 15.37 0.33
N ASN A 141 14.51 15.78 -0.93
CA ASN A 141 14.36 17.18 -1.31
C ASN A 141 12.89 17.64 -1.11
N LYS A 142 12.67 18.95 -1.00
CA LYS A 142 11.34 19.55 -0.70
C LYS A 142 10.28 19.25 -1.75
N ASN A 143 10.69 18.99 -2.99
CA ASN A 143 9.80 18.64 -4.11
C ASN A 143 9.48 17.14 -4.20
N ILE A 144 9.91 16.30 -3.24
CA ILE A 144 9.67 14.87 -3.24
C ILE A 144 8.76 14.49 -2.09
N ILE A 145 7.62 13.90 -2.40
CA ILE A 145 6.67 13.32 -1.44
C ILE A 145 6.81 11.80 -1.52
N MET A 146 7.17 11.18 -0.41
CA MET A 146 7.31 9.73 -0.32
C MET A 146 5.95 9.08 -0.13
N LEU A 147 5.51 8.26 -1.09
CA LEU A 147 4.27 7.48 -1.03
C LEU A 147 4.51 6.02 -0.68
N GLY A 148 5.74 5.52 -0.85
CA GLY A 148 6.08 4.14 -0.53
C GLY A 148 5.90 3.86 0.97
N ILE A 149 5.41 2.66 1.28
CA ILE A 149 5.28 2.18 2.66
C ILE A 149 6.69 1.89 3.19
N ASN A 150 7.20 2.75 4.05
CA ASN A 150 8.52 2.58 4.66
C ASN A 150 8.46 1.69 5.91
N LEU A 151 9.64 1.24 6.37
CA LEU A 151 9.73 0.36 7.54
C LEU A 151 9.18 1.02 8.81
N GLU A 152 9.35 2.32 8.97
CA GLU A 152 8.84 3.07 10.13
C GLU A 152 7.30 3.00 10.20
N SER A 153 6.60 3.29 9.10
CA SER A 153 5.13 3.24 9.06
C SER A 153 4.59 1.82 9.28
N GLN A 154 5.27 0.79 8.76
CA GLN A 154 4.93 -0.61 9.02
C GLN A 154 5.08 -0.95 10.50
N LEU A 155 6.20 -0.60 11.12
CA LEU A 155 6.46 -0.87 12.52
C LEU A 155 5.50 -0.11 13.45
N LEU A 156 5.13 1.13 13.12
CA LEU A 156 4.10 1.88 13.84
C LEU A 156 2.74 1.16 13.81
N SER A 157 2.33 0.69 12.63
CA SER A 157 1.09 -0.07 12.47
C SER A 157 1.11 -1.37 13.26
N ILE A 158 2.23 -2.11 13.22
CA ILE A 158 2.44 -3.35 13.99
C ILE A 158 2.39 -3.06 15.50
N ARG A 159 3.05 -2.01 15.96
CA ARG A 159 3.00 -1.60 17.38
C ARG A 159 1.57 -1.36 17.84
N ASN A 160 0.81 -0.56 17.09
CA ASN A 160 -0.57 -0.26 17.43
C ASN A 160 -1.44 -1.54 17.44
N PHE A 161 -1.20 -2.48 16.54
CA PHE A 161 -1.88 -3.78 16.52
C PHE A 161 -1.55 -4.61 17.77
N ILE A 162 -0.27 -4.71 18.17
CA ILE A 162 0.19 -5.43 19.36
C ILE A 162 -0.45 -4.84 20.62
N GLU A 163 -0.48 -3.51 20.74
CA GLU A 163 -1.11 -2.79 21.85
C GLU A 163 -2.63 -3.07 21.92
N THR A 164 -3.31 -3.01 20.78
CA THR A 164 -4.74 -3.35 20.67
C THR A 164 -5.02 -4.80 21.10
N LYS A 165 -4.11 -5.72 20.79
CA LYS A 165 -4.18 -7.13 21.21
C LYS A 165 -3.72 -7.36 22.64
N LYS A 166 -3.34 -6.30 23.39
CA LYS A 166 -2.86 -6.35 24.77
C LYS A 166 -1.68 -7.32 24.97
N ARG A 167 -0.78 -7.39 23.97
CA ARG A 167 0.45 -8.16 24.07
C ARG A 167 1.52 -7.34 24.80
N ASN A 168 2.21 -7.98 25.76
CA ASN A 168 3.07 -7.27 26.70
C ASN A 168 4.55 -7.62 26.57
N LYS A 169 4.90 -8.66 25.81
CA LYS A 169 6.28 -9.14 25.65
C LYS A 169 6.54 -9.48 24.20
N THR A 170 7.10 -8.57 23.46
CA THR A 170 7.36 -8.72 22.04
C THR A 170 8.80 -9.17 21.78
N LEU A 171 8.97 -10.24 21.01
CA LEU A 171 10.25 -10.62 20.44
C LEU A 171 10.38 -10.06 19.03
N ILE A 172 11.44 -9.31 18.75
CA ILE A 172 11.73 -8.74 17.44
C ILE A 172 12.92 -9.49 16.84
N LEU A 173 12.71 -10.17 15.72
CA LEU A 173 13.67 -11.00 15.01
C LEU A 173 14.04 -10.36 13.68
N PHE A 174 15.34 -10.32 13.36
CA PHE A 174 15.84 -9.98 12.03
C PHE A 174 17.23 -10.55 11.78
N PRO A 175 17.61 -10.76 10.50
CA PRO A 175 18.89 -11.35 10.17
C PRO A 175 20.06 -10.36 10.36
N LYS A 176 21.25 -10.89 10.58
CA LYS A 176 22.51 -10.16 10.51
C LYS A 176 22.93 -10.02 9.05
N ASN A 177 22.58 -8.91 8.42
CA ASN A 177 22.90 -8.61 7.03
C ASN A 177 23.11 -7.10 6.79
N VAL A 178 23.14 -6.68 5.55
CA VAL A 178 23.35 -5.28 5.16
C VAL A 178 22.24 -4.33 5.65
N TYR A 179 21.04 -4.83 5.94
CA TYR A 179 19.91 -4.05 6.43
C TYR A 179 19.89 -3.90 7.96
N THR A 180 20.75 -4.61 8.70
CA THR A 180 20.75 -4.63 10.18
C THR A 180 20.71 -3.21 10.78
N LYS A 181 21.60 -2.33 10.34
CA LYS A 181 21.69 -0.95 10.87
C LYS A 181 20.42 -0.13 10.58
N HIS A 182 19.84 -0.30 9.39
CA HIS A 182 18.60 0.37 8.99
C HIS A 182 17.42 -0.09 9.86
N ILE A 183 17.32 -1.39 10.09
CA ILE A 183 16.27 -1.99 10.95
C ILE A 183 16.42 -1.49 12.39
N GLU A 184 17.62 -1.54 12.96
CA GLU A 184 17.89 -1.07 14.33
C GLU A 184 17.52 0.40 14.52
N LYS A 185 17.88 1.26 13.58
CA LYS A 185 17.49 2.67 13.59
C LYS A 185 15.98 2.85 13.65
N ASN A 186 15.22 2.16 12.82
CA ASN A 186 13.76 2.28 12.80
C ASN A 186 13.12 1.73 14.08
N ILE A 187 13.59 0.59 14.60
CA ILE A 187 13.08 0.03 15.87
C ILE A 187 13.32 0.99 17.03
N SER A 188 14.51 1.62 17.11
CA SER A 188 14.83 2.56 18.18
C SER A 188 13.95 3.81 18.17
N GLN A 189 13.49 4.26 17.00
CA GLN A 189 12.59 5.40 16.87
C GLN A 189 11.16 5.10 17.34
N ILE A 190 10.72 3.86 17.23
CA ILE A 190 9.32 3.47 17.49
C ILE A 190 9.05 3.10 18.94
N ASN A 191 10.07 2.70 19.68
CA ASN A 191 10.00 2.36 21.11
C ASN A 191 8.90 1.32 21.44
N PHE A 192 9.18 0.05 21.14
CA PHE A 192 8.32 -1.07 21.54
C PHE A 192 8.49 -1.35 23.05
N ALA A 193 7.43 -1.17 23.82
CA ALA A 193 7.47 -1.47 25.25
C ALA A 193 7.73 -2.97 25.49
N ASN A 194 8.60 -3.30 26.47
CA ASN A 194 8.96 -4.68 26.85
C ASN A 194 9.35 -5.57 25.67
N SER A 195 10.07 -5.04 24.71
CA SER A 195 10.56 -5.81 23.57
C SER A 195 11.96 -6.36 23.82
N LYS A 196 12.21 -7.54 23.24
CA LYS A 196 13.55 -8.13 23.16
C LYS A 196 13.93 -8.24 21.69
N ILE A 197 15.07 -7.66 21.32
CA ILE A 197 15.62 -7.73 19.98
C ILE A 197 16.58 -8.91 19.90
N PHE A 198 16.45 -9.73 18.85
CA PHE A 198 17.37 -10.79 18.57
C PHE A 198 17.76 -10.81 17.09
N LYS A 199 19.06 -10.72 16.85
CA LYS A 199 19.66 -10.77 15.51
C LYS A 199 20.15 -12.19 15.24
N TYR A 200 19.58 -12.86 14.25
CA TYR A 200 19.94 -14.23 13.93
C TYR A 200 20.94 -14.34 12.77
N ASP A 201 21.63 -15.46 12.73
CA ASP A 201 22.49 -15.85 11.63
C ASP A 201 21.65 -16.48 10.53
N GLN A 202 21.92 -16.16 9.26
CA GLN A 202 21.16 -16.70 8.12
C GLN A 202 21.54 -18.15 7.75
N ASP A 203 22.64 -18.67 8.32
CA ASP A 203 22.99 -20.08 8.18
C ASP A 203 21.93 -20.97 8.88
N PRO A 204 21.27 -21.91 8.18
CA PRO A 204 20.12 -22.65 8.72
C PRO A 204 20.43 -23.46 9.99
N GLU A 205 21.62 -24.03 10.10
CA GLU A 205 21.99 -24.82 11.29
C GLU A 205 22.20 -23.92 12.51
N LYS A 206 22.86 -22.78 12.31
CA LYS A 206 23.08 -21.81 13.37
C LYS A 206 21.77 -21.17 13.79
N LEU A 207 20.91 -20.82 12.82
CA LEU A 207 19.60 -20.26 13.05
C LEU A 207 18.75 -21.20 13.92
N THR A 208 18.63 -22.48 13.56
CA THR A 208 17.85 -23.44 14.33
C THR A 208 18.36 -23.55 15.78
N LYS A 209 19.68 -23.66 15.99
CA LYS A 209 20.27 -23.69 17.34
C LYS A 209 19.99 -22.39 18.13
N GLN A 210 19.98 -21.24 17.46
CA GLN A 210 19.66 -19.96 18.08
C GLN A 210 18.19 -19.88 18.49
N ILE A 211 17.26 -20.32 17.65
CA ILE A 211 15.81 -20.36 17.94
C ILE A 211 15.53 -21.37 19.06
N GLU A 212 16.14 -22.55 19.06
CA GLU A 212 16.02 -23.52 20.17
C GLU A 212 16.37 -22.90 21.53
N ARG A 213 17.49 -22.15 21.60
CA ARG A 213 17.92 -21.45 22.83
C ARG A 213 16.93 -20.35 23.22
N LEU A 214 16.48 -19.55 22.24
CA LEU A 214 15.59 -18.43 22.46
C LEU A 214 14.22 -18.85 23.01
N THR A 215 13.74 -20.02 22.56
CA THR A 215 12.46 -20.60 22.94
C THR A 215 12.54 -21.59 24.09
N ASN A 216 13.72 -21.83 24.67
CA ASN A 216 13.98 -22.87 25.66
C ASN A 216 13.48 -24.27 25.24
N TYR A 217 13.55 -24.56 23.94
CA TYR A 217 12.94 -25.77 23.33
C TYR A 217 13.38 -27.05 24.03
N LYS A 218 14.69 -27.23 24.25
CA LYS A 218 15.23 -28.44 24.90
C LYS A 218 14.64 -28.65 26.30
N GLN A 219 14.57 -27.61 27.10
CA GLN A 219 14.00 -27.70 28.46
C GLN A 219 12.50 -27.96 28.41
N ARG A 220 11.78 -27.33 27.49
CA ARG A 220 10.32 -27.55 27.31
C ARG A 220 10.03 -28.99 26.87
N LYS A 221 10.92 -29.58 26.04
CA LYS A 221 10.82 -31.01 25.64
C LYS A 221 11.07 -31.93 26.81
N ILE A 222 12.14 -31.72 27.58
CA ILE A 222 12.44 -32.47 28.83
C ILE A 222 11.28 -32.40 29.81
N ASN A 223 10.68 -31.23 29.98
CA ASN A 223 9.53 -31.04 30.88
C ASN A 223 8.34 -31.90 30.46
N LEU A 224 8.04 -31.97 29.14
CA LEU A 224 6.99 -32.82 28.61
C LEU A 224 7.25 -34.28 28.87
N GLU A 225 8.44 -34.77 28.51
CA GLU A 225 8.86 -36.16 28.68
C GLU A 225 8.80 -36.58 30.16
N SER A 226 9.33 -35.75 31.06
CA SER A 226 9.31 -35.98 32.50
C SER A 226 7.88 -36.02 33.06
N ARG A 227 6.99 -35.13 32.58
CA ARG A 227 5.59 -35.13 33.04
C ARG A 227 4.83 -36.36 32.54
N ILE A 228 5.04 -36.75 31.28
CA ILE A 228 4.45 -37.98 30.73
C ILE A 228 4.91 -39.18 31.53
N LYS A 229 6.22 -39.35 31.74
CA LYS A 229 6.79 -40.45 32.51
C LYS A 229 6.21 -40.54 33.95
N LYS A 230 5.98 -39.38 34.59
CA LYS A 230 5.39 -39.33 35.94
C LYS A 230 3.96 -39.78 35.98
N LEU A 231 3.20 -39.61 34.88
CA LEU A 231 1.78 -39.97 34.79
C LEU A 231 1.54 -41.40 34.27
N GLU A 232 2.48 -42.00 33.58
CA GLU A 232 2.36 -43.36 33.00
C GLU A 232 2.16 -44.46 34.05
N GLY A 233 2.47 -44.22 35.33
CA GLY A 233 2.21 -45.17 36.43
C GLY A 233 0.96 -44.89 37.25
N SER A 234 0.10 -43.97 36.82
CA SER A 234 -1.12 -43.60 37.58
C SER A 234 -2.38 -44.19 36.98
N ASP A 235 -3.20 -44.80 37.82
CA ASP A 235 -4.55 -45.34 37.45
C ASP A 235 -5.67 -44.31 37.70
N GLN A 236 -5.33 -43.10 38.14
CA GLN A 236 -6.33 -42.08 38.43
C GLN A 236 -6.97 -41.52 37.14
N PRO A 237 -8.28 -41.40 37.02
CA PRO A 237 -8.98 -40.91 35.83
C PRO A 237 -8.52 -39.53 35.39
N LYS A 238 -8.12 -38.64 36.33
CA LYS A 238 -7.59 -37.31 36.05
C LYS A 238 -6.24 -37.37 35.35
N ASP A 239 -5.35 -38.24 35.84
CA ASP A 239 -4.00 -38.40 35.29
C ASP A 239 -4.03 -39.04 33.91
N LEU A 240 -4.90 -39.98 33.68
CA LEU A 240 -5.12 -40.61 32.36
C LEU A 240 -5.61 -39.58 31.32
N ARG A 241 -6.50 -38.65 31.71
CA ARG A 241 -6.94 -37.55 30.82
C ARG A 241 -5.78 -36.58 30.52
N GLU A 242 -5.02 -36.21 31.54
CA GLU A 242 -3.86 -35.34 31.37
C GLU A 242 -2.82 -36.02 30.47
N LEU A 243 -2.51 -37.27 30.68
CA LEU A 243 -1.59 -38.07 29.88
C LEU A 243 -1.98 -38.08 28.39
N LYS A 244 -3.27 -38.33 28.11
CA LYS A 244 -3.82 -38.31 26.76
C LYS A 244 -3.57 -36.94 26.08
N ASN A 245 -3.80 -35.84 26.80
CA ASN A 245 -3.58 -34.49 26.29
C ASN A 245 -2.09 -34.18 26.09
N LEU A 246 -1.21 -34.62 26.98
CA LEU A 246 0.23 -34.39 26.88
C LEU A 246 0.84 -35.18 25.73
N LYS A 247 0.37 -36.38 25.42
CA LYS A 247 0.83 -37.17 24.26
C LYS A 247 0.54 -36.51 22.90
N GLN A 248 -0.32 -35.47 22.86
CA GLN A 248 -0.62 -34.69 21.66
C GLN A 248 0.24 -33.42 21.55
N LYS A 249 1.06 -33.11 22.56
CA LYS A 249 1.92 -31.91 22.59
C LYS A 249 3.36 -32.27 22.18
N TYR A 250 4.05 -31.28 21.64
CA TYR A 250 5.46 -31.40 21.31
C TYR A 250 6.38 -30.87 22.42
N THR A 251 5.88 -29.89 23.21
CA THR A 251 6.62 -29.30 24.31
C THR A 251 5.71 -28.95 25.49
N LEU A 252 6.29 -28.76 26.70
CA LEU A 252 5.59 -28.32 27.90
C LEU A 252 6.38 -27.21 28.60
N GLY A 253 5.75 -26.05 28.75
CA GLY A 253 6.32 -24.91 29.48
C GLY A 253 6.02 -23.59 28.81
N LYS A 254 6.33 -22.52 29.53
CA LYS A 254 6.09 -21.14 29.06
C LYS A 254 7.29 -20.64 28.23
N ILE A 255 6.99 -19.81 27.25
CA ILE A 255 7.95 -18.96 26.54
C ILE A 255 7.91 -17.55 27.13
N ASN A 256 9.01 -16.80 26.94
CA ASN A 256 9.16 -15.46 27.55
C ASN A 256 8.63 -14.30 26.68
N PHE A 257 7.83 -14.60 25.67
CA PHE A 257 7.21 -13.62 24.79
C PHE A 257 5.79 -14.10 24.43
N ASP A 258 4.93 -13.16 24.08
CA ASP A 258 3.54 -13.39 23.69
C ASP A 258 3.22 -12.86 22.28
N SER A 259 4.20 -12.25 21.64
CA SER A 259 4.16 -11.78 20.27
C SER A 259 5.56 -11.81 19.63
N ILE A 260 5.59 -12.04 18.32
CA ILE A 260 6.84 -12.04 17.54
C ILE A 260 6.66 -11.10 16.35
N ILE A 261 7.65 -10.24 16.14
CA ILE A 261 7.81 -9.47 14.90
C ILE A 261 9.02 -10.03 14.16
N ILE A 262 8.86 -10.39 12.89
CA ILE A 262 9.95 -10.87 12.05
C ILE A 262 10.15 -9.86 10.92
N LEU A 263 11.34 -9.27 10.85
CA LEU A 263 11.72 -8.30 9.82
C LEU A 263 12.71 -8.96 8.86
N ASP A 264 12.17 -9.75 7.94
CA ASP A 264 12.93 -10.50 6.94
C ASP A 264 12.05 -10.81 5.71
N PHE A 265 12.64 -11.35 4.66
CA PHE A 265 11.96 -11.71 3.41
C PHE A 265 12.64 -12.91 2.71
N GLY A 266 11.98 -13.45 1.69
CA GLY A 266 12.52 -14.52 0.86
C GLY A 266 12.78 -15.82 1.63
N ASP A 267 13.84 -16.54 1.26
CA ASP A 267 14.17 -17.85 1.84
C ASP A 267 14.67 -17.76 3.29
N SER A 268 15.29 -16.65 3.67
CA SER A 268 15.68 -16.39 5.06
C SER A 268 14.44 -16.32 5.98
N LEU A 269 13.37 -15.62 5.56
CA LEU A 269 12.10 -15.61 6.29
C LEU A 269 11.49 -17.01 6.40
N LYS A 270 11.50 -17.80 5.33
CA LYS A 270 11.01 -19.21 5.37
C LYS A 270 11.79 -20.04 6.39
N SER A 271 13.10 -19.88 6.43
CA SER A 271 13.97 -20.62 7.36
C SER A 271 13.69 -20.28 8.82
N VAL A 272 13.47 -19.00 9.16
CA VAL A 272 13.14 -18.61 10.54
C VAL A 272 11.75 -19.09 10.95
N LEU A 273 10.77 -19.02 10.05
CA LEU A 273 9.41 -19.54 10.30
C LEU A 273 9.43 -21.06 10.52
N THR A 274 10.20 -21.79 9.70
CA THR A 274 10.37 -23.25 9.87
C THR A 274 11.03 -23.58 11.21
N SER A 275 12.06 -22.83 11.62
CA SER A 275 12.74 -23.04 12.90
C SER A 275 11.84 -22.73 14.10
N LEU A 276 10.97 -21.70 14.01
CA LEU A 276 9.96 -21.40 15.03
C LEU A 276 8.93 -22.53 15.13
N ALA A 277 8.39 -22.99 14.00
CA ALA A 277 7.45 -24.10 13.96
C ALA A 277 8.07 -25.38 14.52
N TYR A 278 9.32 -25.72 14.16
CA TYR A 278 10.07 -26.84 14.71
C TYR A 278 10.18 -26.76 16.25
N THR A 279 10.32 -25.57 16.81
CA THR A 279 10.42 -25.36 18.25
C THR A 279 9.04 -25.19 18.93
N ASP A 280 7.95 -25.57 18.27
CA ASP A 280 6.58 -25.51 18.80
C ASP A 280 6.16 -24.09 19.15
N ILE A 281 6.45 -23.16 18.26
CA ILE A 281 6.01 -21.76 18.29
C ILE A 281 5.16 -21.51 17.05
N SER A 282 3.88 -21.23 17.27
CA SER A 282 2.88 -20.99 16.22
C SER A 282 2.03 -19.75 16.53
#